data_c6e0a7118947437f9fe6995e79f5bfa4
#
_entry.id   c6e0a7118947437f9fe6995e79f5bfa4
#
_cell.length_a   1.000
_cell.length_b   1.000
_cell.length_c   1.000
_cell.angle_alpha   90.00
_cell.angle_beta   90.00
_cell.angle_gamma   90.00
#
_symmetry.space_group_name_H-M   'P 1'
#
loop_
_entity.id
_entity.type
_entity.pdbx_description
1 polymer ?
#
loop_
_entity_poly.entity_id
_entity_poly.type
_entity_poly.pdbx_seq_one_letter_code
_entity_poly.pdbx_strand_id
1 'polypeptide(L)'
;MTRPEYDDLFEQLCYGHEAELTYNGKQYFLEWEDSKIVVYLETENKTVIMERITGIDRISVVRKLFRSPIWDHHSLDKTFHSIEIVDIE
;
A
#
# COMPACT_ATOMS: atom_id res chain seq x y z
N MET A 1 0.29 -7.18 9.81
CA MET A 1 0.21 -8.42 9.00
C MET A 1 1.36 -9.36 9.35
N THR A 2 1.15 -10.63 9.10
CA THR A 2 2.20 -11.64 9.22
C THR A 2 3.10 -11.61 7.99
N ARG A 3 4.24 -12.29 8.02
CA ARG A 3 5.12 -12.38 6.86
C ARG A 3 4.45 -13.05 5.66
N PRO A 4 3.70 -14.15 5.81
CA PRO A 4 2.94 -14.71 4.69
C PRO A 4 1.93 -13.75 4.09
N GLU A 5 1.25 -12.95 4.90
CA GLU A 5 0.33 -11.92 4.41
C GLU A 5 1.07 -10.82 3.67
N TYR A 6 2.24 -10.42 4.15
CA TYR A 6 3.11 -9.45 3.48
C TYR A 6 3.51 -9.94 2.08
N ASP A 7 3.95 -11.19 1.99
CA ASP A 7 4.35 -11.79 0.71
C ASP A 7 3.17 -11.90 -0.25
N ASP A 8 1.99 -12.27 0.27
CA ASP A 8 0.76 -12.35 -0.54
C ASP A 8 0.32 -10.97 -1.03
N LEU A 9 0.38 -9.96 -0.18
CA LEU A 9 0.04 -8.59 -0.57
C LEU A 9 0.94 -8.13 -1.73
N PHE A 10 2.24 -8.39 -1.63
CA PHE A 10 3.17 -8.06 -2.70
C PHE A 10 2.76 -8.72 -4.02
N GLU A 11 2.49 -10.01 -3.98
CA GLU A 11 2.09 -10.78 -5.16
C GLU A 11 0.77 -10.29 -5.75
N GLN A 12 -0.24 -10.06 -4.91
CA GLN A 12 -1.56 -9.62 -5.35
C GLN A 12 -1.49 -8.24 -6.02
N LEU A 13 -0.71 -7.32 -5.45
CA LEU A 13 -0.51 -6.01 -6.08
C LEU A 13 0.20 -6.13 -7.42
N CYS A 14 1.16 -7.05 -7.55
CA CYS A 14 1.84 -7.29 -8.83
C CYS A 14 0.89 -7.83 -9.90
N TYR A 15 -0.16 -8.56 -9.50
CA TYR A 15 -1.21 -9.01 -10.42
C TYR A 15 -2.21 -7.92 -10.80
N GLY A 16 -2.09 -6.74 -10.20
CA GLY A 16 -2.98 -5.62 -10.48
C GLY A 16 -4.15 -5.51 -9.52
N HIS A 17 -4.18 -6.29 -8.45
CA HIS A 17 -5.19 -6.16 -7.41
C HIS A 17 -4.92 -4.93 -6.55
N GLU A 18 -5.96 -4.48 -5.86
CA GLU A 18 -5.93 -3.33 -4.98
C GLU A 18 -6.11 -3.78 -3.54
N ALA A 19 -5.75 -2.94 -2.58
CA ALA A 19 -5.81 -3.32 -1.18
C ALA A 19 -6.27 -2.17 -0.29
N GLU A 20 -6.94 -2.54 0.80
CA GLU A 20 -7.27 -1.63 1.88
C GLU A 20 -6.48 -2.07 3.11
N LEU A 21 -5.79 -1.12 3.74
CA LEU A 21 -4.95 -1.36 4.90
C LEU A 21 -5.36 -0.46 6.06
N THR A 22 -5.09 -0.91 7.27
CA THR A 22 -5.27 -0.11 8.49
C THR A 22 -3.94 0.00 9.22
N TYR A 23 -3.59 1.22 9.62
CA TYR A 23 -2.39 1.51 10.40
C TYR A 23 -2.67 2.66 11.37
N ASN A 24 -2.39 2.44 12.65
CA ASN A 24 -2.64 3.44 13.71
C ASN A 24 -4.06 4.03 13.67
N GLY A 25 -5.06 3.17 13.46
CA GLY A 25 -6.45 3.60 13.41
C GLY A 25 -6.85 4.36 12.15
N LYS A 26 -5.96 4.46 11.17
CA LYS A 26 -6.22 5.14 9.90
C LYS A 26 -6.39 4.15 8.78
N GLN A 27 -7.27 4.46 7.84
CA GLN A 27 -7.53 3.63 6.66
C GLN A 27 -6.74 4.14 5.46
N TYR A 28 -6.07 3.22 4.79
CA TYR A 28 -5.30 3.50 3.58
C TYR A 28 -5.80 2.63 2.46
N PHE A 29 -5.82 3.18 1.24
CA PHE A 29 -6.18 2.44 0.03
C PHE A 29 -5.02 2.48 -0.93
N LEU A 30 -4.65 1.31 -1.43
CA LEU A 30 -3.62 1.14 -2.46
C LEU A 30 -4.34 0.82 -3.76
N GLU A 31 -4.37 1.77 -4.69
CA GLU A 31 -5.14 1.63 -5.93
C GLU A 31 -4.27 1.82 -7.14
N TRP A 32 -4.43 0.94 -8.11
CA TRP A 32 -3.82 1.13 -9.42
C TRP A 32 -4.59 2.17 -10.21
N GLU A 33 -3.87 3.16 -10.73
CA GLU A 33 -4.40 4.18 -11.64
C GLU A 33 -3.44 4.25 -12.82
N ASP A 34 -3.86 3.71 -13.96
CA ASP A 34 -3.01 3.48 -15.11
C ASP A 34 -1.83 2.58 -14.72
N SER A 35 -0.61 3.04 -14.85
CA SER A 35 0.59 2.26 -14.56
C SER A 35 1.24 2.61 -13.22
N LYS A 36 0.51 3.30 -12.34
CA LYS A 36 1.02 3.71 -11.02
C LYS A 36 0.11 3.27 -9.89
N ILE A 37 0.66 3.14 -8.69
CA ILE A 37 -0.15 2.97 -7.48
C ILE A 37 -0.30 4.32 -6.81
N VAL A 38 -1.53 4.66 -6.46
CA VAL A 38 -1.83 5.83 -5.65
C VAL A 38 -2.20 5.35 -4.25
N VAL A 39 -1.59 5.93 -3.25
CA VAL A 39 -1.88 5.64 -1.85
C VAL A 39 -2.78 6.75 -1.32
N TYR A 40 -3.99 6.36 -0.92
CA TYR A 40 -4.97 7.27 -0.34
C TYR A 40 -5.06 7.05 1.16
N LEU A 41 -5.20 8.13 1.90
CA LEU A 41 -5.56 8.12 3.32
C LEU A 41 -6.97 8.66 3.44
N GLU A 42 -7.86 7.88 4.05
CA GLU A 42 -9.22 8.32 4.32
C GLU A 42 -9.28 8.98 5.69
N THR A 43 -9.79 10.20 5.72
CA THR A 43 -10.04 10.95 6.94
C THR A 43 -11.55 11.12 7.12
N GLU A 44 -12.00 11.64 8.29
CA GLU A 44 -13.41 11.85 8.56
C GLU A 44 -14.14 12.69 7.50
N ASN A 45 -13.43 13.64 6.90
CA ASN A 45 -14.04 14.62 6.02
C ASN A 45 -13.64 14.50 4.56
N LYS A 46 -12.56 13.78 4.26
CA LYS A 46 -12.03 13.72 2.88
C LYS A 46 -11.03 12.59 2.69
N THR A 47 -10.77 12.29 1.44
CA THR A 47 -9.71 11.37 1.02
C THR A 47 -8.50 12.21 0.60
N VAL A 48 -7.33 11.88 1.13
CA VAL A 48 -6.08 12.59 0.85
C VAL A 48 -5.15 11.66 0.09
N ILE A 49 -4.51 12.18 -0.97
CA ILE A 49 -3.47 11.44 -1.66
C ILE A 49 -2.18 11.58 -0.87
N MET A 50 -1.65 10.45 -0.39
CA MET A 50 -0.41 10.41 0.35
C MET A 50 0.81 10.30 -0.56
N GLU A 51 0.70 9.51 -1.63
CA GLU A 51 1.82 9.25 -2.52
C GLU A 51 1.31 8.71 -3.86
N ARG A 52 2.08 8.97 -4.92
CA ARG A 52 1.90 8.35 -6.23
C ARG A 52 3.19 7.64 -6.58
N ILE A 53 3.12 6.33 -6.78
CA ILE A 53 4.29 5.49 -7.02
C ILE A 53 4.32 5.08 -8.48
N THR A 54 5.38 5.46 -9.19
CA THR A 54 5.59 5.10 -10.60
C THR A 54 6.79 4.18 -10.76
N GLY A 55 6.84 3.48 -11.88
CA GLY A 55 7.95 2.61 -12.21
C GLY A 55 7.85 2.13 -13.65
N ILE A 56 8.85 1.37 -14.10
CA ILE A 56 8.91 0.87 -15.48
C ILE A 56 7.95 -0.31 -15.72
N ASP A 57 7.59 -1.03 -14.67
CA ASP A 57 6.64 -2.14 -14.71
C ASP A 57 5.96 -2.30 -13.34
N ARG A 58 4.97 -3.21 -13.26
CA ARG A 58 4.24 -3.43 -12.02
C ARG A 58 5.12 -3.83 -10.85
N ILE A 59 6.07 -4.73 -11.09
CA ILE A 59 6.95 -5.21 -10.03
C ILE A 59 7.77 -4.06 -9.45
N SER A 60 8.32 -3.19 -10.31
CA SER A 60 9.11 -2.04 -9.84
C SER A 60 8.26 -1.04 -9.07
N VAL A 61 7.01 -0.84 -9.48
CA VAL A 61 6.07 0.04 -8.76
C VAL A 61 5.81 -0.53 -7.36
N VAL A 62 5.48 -1.83 -7.26
CA VAL A 62 5.18 -2.46 -5.97
C VAL A 62 6.42 -2.46 -5.06
N ARG A 63 7.61 -2.72 -5.59
CA ARG A 63 8.85 -2.63 -4.80
C ARG A 63 9.08 -1.24 -4.24
N LYS A 64 8.87 -0.20 -5.05
CA LYS A 64 9.00 1.18 -4.61
C LYS A 64 7.98 1.51 -3.52
N LEU A 65 6.73 1.05 -3.69
CA LEU A 65 5.69 1.23 -2.69
C LEU A 65 6.13 0.66 -1.35
N PHE A 66 6.65 -0.57 -1.34
CA PHE A 66 7.04 -1.27 -0.11
C PHE A 66 8.23 -0.61 0.58
N ARG A 67 9.03 0.14 -0.16
CA ARG A 67 10.21 0.87 0.37
C ARG A 67 9.92 2.34 0.68
N SER A 68 8.77 2.85 0.30
CA SER A 68 8.43 4.26 0.50
C SER A 68 8.05 4.53 1.95
N PRO A 69 8.59 5.60 2.56
CA PRO A 69 8.38 5.91 3.97
C PRO A 69 7.04 6.59 4.23
N ILE A 70 5.94 5.91 3.91
CA ILE A 70 4.57 6.45 3.98
C ILE A 70 4.00 6.33 5.39
N TRP A 71 4.40 5.28 6.13
CA TRP A 71 3.78 4.87 7.39
C TRP A 71 4.57 5.49 8.55
N ASP A 72 4.24 6.74 8.91
CA ASP A 72 4.95 7.51 9.95
C ASP A 72 6.46 7.56 9.69
N HIS A 73 6.84 7.89 8.45
CA HIS A 73 8.23 7.96 7.99
C HIS A 73 8.95 6.60 7.95
N HIS A 74 8.19 5.50 8.03
CA HIS A 74 8.72 4.15 7.89
C HIS A 74 8.15 3.49 6.63
N SER A 75 8.93 2.58 6.04
CA SER A 75 8.47 1.80 4.90
C SER A 75 7.62 0.62 5.35
N LEU A 76 6.84 0.08 4.43
CA LEU A 76 6.05 -1.13 4.67
C LEU A 76 6.98 -2.29 5.06
N ASP A 77 8.15 -2.40 4.43
CA ASP A 77 9.16 -3.41 4.74
C ASP A 77 9.52 -3.44 6.24
N LYS A 78 9.51 -2.28 6.89
CA LYS A 78 9.91 -2.16 8.30
C LYS A 78 8.72 -2.14 9.26
N THR A 79 7.53 -1.85 8.75
CA THR A 79 6.35 -1.54 9.58
C THR A 79 5.23 -2.54 9.41
N PHE A 80 5.36 -3.54 8.53
CA PHE A 80 4.25 -4.42 8.17
C PHE A 80 3.61 -5.13 9.36
N HIS A 81 4.35 -5.42 10.42
CA HIS A 81 3.80 -6.05 11.64
C HIS A 81 2.71 -5.21 12.31
N SER A 82 2.75 -3.89 12.12
CA SER A 82 1.79 -2.95 12.72
C SER A 82 0.67 -2.57 11.75
N ILE A 83 0.67 -3.13 10.56
CA ILE A 83 -0.32 -2.84 9.51
C ILE A 83 -1.21 -4.06 9.34
N GLU A 84 -2.51 -3.83 9.25
CA GLU A 84 -3.48 -4.89 8.99
C GLU A 84 -4.03 -4.77 7.57
N ILE A 85 -4.17 -5.90 6.89
CA ILE A 85 -4.88 -5.98 5.62
C ILE A 85 -6.36 -6.13 5.93
N VAL A 86 -7.16 -5.17 5.46
CA VAL A 86 -8.62 -5.23 5.62
C VAL A 86 -9.23 -5.99 4.46
N ASP A 87 -8.77 -5.72 3.25
CA ASP A 87 -9.30 -6.35 2.04
C ASP A 87 -8.27 -6.29 0.90
N ILE A 88 -8.35 -7.26 0.00
CA ILE A 88 -7.61 -7.28 -1.26
C ILE A 88 -8.63 -7.58 -2.35
N GLU A 89 -8.73 -6.70 -3.32
CA GLU A 89 -9.70 -6.84 -4.43
C GLU A 89 -9.05 -7.26 -5.73
#